data_6484710d9e557e6ce3ab9860e96ee50c
#
_entry.id   6484710d9e557e6ce3ab9860e96ee50c
#
_cell.length_a   1.000
_cell.length_b   1.000
_cell.length_c   1.000
_cell.angle_alpha   90.00
_cell.angle_beta   90.00
_cell.angle_gamma   90.00
#
_symmetry.space_group_name_H-M   'P 1'
#
loop_
_entity.id
_entity.type
_entity.pdbx_description
1 polymer ?
#
loop_
_entity_poly.entity_id
_entity_poly.type
_entity_poly.pdbx_seq_one_letter_code
_entity_poly.pdbx_strand_id
1 'polypeptide(L)'
;IGCYGYKDYICHGYLGREMLEKEGLPLHALVCERHVGVGITAEEIRSNGLPLPERDMYPVTLEEKIICLADKFYSKTEHDLMQEKSVEKVREILSRFINGEEKVRVFDQWLREFGLG
;
A
#
# COMPACT_ATOMS: atom_id res chain seq x y z
N ILE A 1 -10.60 3.27 -10.55
CA ILE A 1 -11.15 1.98 -10.14
C ILE A 1 -11.76 2.14 -8.76
N GLY A 2 -13.08 1.98 -8.65
CA GLY A 2 -13.79 2.14 -7.41
C GLY A 2 -13.48 1.05 -6.40
N CYS A 3 -13.16 1.44 -5.18
CA CYS A 3 -12.94 0.51 -4.08
C CYS A 3 -14.11 0.64 -3.12
N TYR A 4 -15.00 -0.34 -3.13
CA TYR A 4 -16.24 -0.27 -2.37
C TYR A 4 -16.25 -1.08 -1.08
N GLY A 5 -15.10 -1.55 -0.64
CA GLY A 5 -14.98 -2.30 0.59
C GLY A 5 -13.54 -2.72 0.81
N TYR A 6 -13.28 -3.31 1.99
CA TYR A 6 -11.91 -3.69 2.35
C TYR A 6 -11.30 -4.66 1.32
N LYS A 7 -12.08 -5.68 0.90
CA LYS A 7 -11.59 -6.66 -0.07
C LYS A 7 -11.29 -6.03 -1.42
N ASP A 8 -12.15 -5.12 -1.88
CA ASP A 8 -11.94 -4.42 -3.12
C ASP A 8 -10.74 -3.48 -3.03
N TYR A 9 -10.59 -2.81 -1.89
CA TYR A 9 -9.45 -1.93 -1.64
C TYR A 9 -8.13 -2.67 -1.75
N ILE A 10 -7.99 -3.84 -1.10
CA ILE A 10 -6.72 -4.57 -1.12
C ILE A 10 -6.39 -5.16 -2.48
N CYS A 11 -7.38 -5.29 -3.36
CA CYS A 11 -7.16 -5.81 -4.71
C CYS A 11 -6.70 -4.76 -5.72
N HIS A 12 -6.82 -3.45 -5.40
CA HIS A 12 -6.56 -2.41 -6.40
C HIS A 12 -5.11 -2.43 -6.90
N GLY A 13 -4.15 -2.72 -6.02
CA GLY A 13 -2.75 -2.79 -6.42
C GLY A 13 -2.47 -3.94 -7.38
N TYR A 14 -2.98 -5.12 -7.06
CA TYR A 14 -2.85 -6.30 -7.88
C TYR A 14 -3.53 -6.13 -9.25
N LEU A 15 -4.75 -5.61 -9.26
CA LEU A 15 -5.46 -5.38 -10.51
C LEU A 15 -4.77 -4.33 -11.36
N GLY A 16 -4.25 -3.27 -10.73
CA GLY A 16 -3.45 -2.26 -11.40
C GLY A 16 -2.20 -2.84 -12.02
N ARG A 17 -1.54 -3.78 -11.33
CA ARG A 17 -0.37 -4.47 -11.88
C ARG A 17 -0.71 -5.20 -13.16
N GLU A 18 -1.83 -5.93 -13.17
CA GLU A 18 -2.24 -6.66 -14.37
C GLU A 18 -2.47 -5.71 -15.55
N MET A 19 -3.12 -4.59 -15.31
CA MET A 19 -3.35 -3.57 -16.35
C MET A 19 -2.03 -3.02 -16.88
N LEU A 20 -1.11 -2.68 -16.01
CA LEU A 20 0.17 -2.10 -16.41
C LEU A 20 1.07 -3.10 -17.12
N GLU A 21 1.03 -4.37 -16.73
CA GLU A 21 1.77 -5.42 -17.44
C GLU A 21 1.25 -5.58 -18.86
N LYS A 22 -0.07 -5.49 -19.08
CA LYS A 22 -0.66 -5.53 -20.40
C LYS A 22 -0.21 -4.37 -21.28
N GLU A 23 0.06 -3.22 -20.65
CA GLU A 23 0.53 -2.02 -21.36
C GLU A 23 2.05 -2.01 -21.53
N GLY A 24 2.75 -3.06 -21.10
CA GLY A 24 4.20 -3.15 -21.25
C GLY A 24 4.99 -2.31 -20.26
N LEU A 25 4.45 -2.10 -19.06
CA LEU A 25 5.08 -1.27 -18.03
C LEU A 25 5.37 -2.10 -16.76
N PRO A 26 6.30 -3.08 -16.83
CA PRO A 26 6.50 -4.01 -15.72
C PRO A 26 7.03 -3.37 -14.43
N LEU A 27 7.88 -2.34 -14.52
CA LEU A 27 8.39 -1.68 -13.32
C LEU A 27 7.30 -0.86 -12.63
N HIS A 28 6.46 -0.20 -13.41
CA HIS A 28 5.30 0.53 -12.89
C HIS A 28 4.29 -0.44 -12.28
N ALA A 29 4.17 -1.62 -12.87
CA ALA A 29 3.28 -2.66 -12.37
C ALA A 29 3.67 -3.10 -10.95
N LEU A 30 4.97 -3.26 -10.69
CA LEU A 30 5.45 -3.64 -9.36
C LEU A 30 5.16 -2.55 -8.32
N VAL A 31 5.39 -1.28 -8.68
CA VAL A 31 5.06 -0.16 -7.79
C VAL A 31 3.58 -0.18 -7.44
N CYS A 32 2.72 -0.39 -8.44
CA CYS A 32 1.27 -0.43 -8.25
C CYS A 32 0.86 -1.56 -7.31
N GLU A 33 1.41 -2.76 -7.51
CA GLU A 33 1.06 -3.91 -6.67
C GLU A 33 1.53 -3.74 -5.22
N ARG A 34 2.66 -3.10 -5.00
CA ARG A 34 3.34 -3.07 -3.71
C ARG A 34 3.01 -1.88 -2.83
N HIS A 35 2.10 -1.00 -3.25
CA HIS A 35 1.82 0.23 -2.49
C HIS A 35 0.62 0.14 -1.53
N VAL A 36 -0.08 -0.97 -1.48
CA VAL A 36 -1.26 -1.13 -0.61
C VAL A 36 -0.81 -1.18 0.85
N GLY A 37 -1.26 -0.23 1.65
CA GLY A 37 -0.75 -0.04 3.00
C GLY A 37 0.76 0.25 2.94
N VAL A 38 1.55 -0.51 3.68
CA VAL A 38 3.01 -0.54 3.52
C VAL A 38 3.46 -1.89 2.97
N GLY A 39 2.53 -2.58 2.32
CA GLY A 39 2.75 -3.88 1.70
C GLY A 39 1.96 -4.99 2.36
N ILE A 40 1.81 -6.09 1.65
CA ILE A 40 1.10 -7.29 2.12
C ILE A 40 2.00 -8.48 1.86
N THR A 41 2.18 -9.35 2.86
CA THR A 41 3.01 -10.54 2.69
C THR A 41 2.19 -11.74 2.22
N ALA A 42 2.88 -12.73 1.62
CA ALA A 42 2.24 -13.98 1.22
C ALA A 42 1.60 -14.69 2.42
N GLU A 43 2.25 -14.64 3.58
CA GLU A 43 1.72 -15.22 4.81
C GLU A 43 0.42 -14.55 5.23
N GLU A 44 0.36 -13.23 5.15
CA GLU A 44 -0.86 -12.49 5.48
C GLU A 44 -2.01 -12.87 4.54
N ILE A 45 -1.71 -13.03 3.25
CA ILE A 45 -2.71 -13.45 2.27
C ILE A 45 -3.27 -14.82 2.62
N ARG A 46 -2.39 -15.77 2.88
CA ARG A 46 -2.78 -17.14 3.21
C ARG A 46 -3.53 -17.22 4.54
N SER A 47 -2.98 -16.59 5.58
CA SER A 47 -3.54 -16.69 6.94
C SER A 47 -4.90 -16.02 7.07
N ASN A 48 -5.19 -15.04 6.23
CA ASN A 48 -6.43 -14.27 6.31
C ASN A 48 -7.39 -14.56 5.14
N GLY A 49 -7.05 -15.50 4.28
CA GLY A 49 -7.90 -15.87 3.14
C GLY A 49 -8.19 -14.72 2.20
N LEU A 50 -7.19 -13.86 1.94
CA LEU A 50 -7.38 -12.70 1.08
C LEU A 50 -7.50 -13.12 -0.40
N PRO A 51 -8.32 -12.43 -1.20
CA PRO A 51 -8.52 -12.75 -2.61
C PRO A 51 -7.36 -12.25 -3.48
N LEU A 52 -6.14 -12.66 -3.16
CA LEU A 52 -4.91 -12.24 -3.82
C LEU A 52 -4.01 -13.44 -4.07
N PRO A 53 -3.15 -13.39 -5.11
CA PRO A 53 -2.13 -14.42 -5.28
C PRO A 53 -1.22 -14.49 -4.05
N GLU A 54 -0.84 -15.70 -3.64
CA GLU A 54 0.04 -15.89 -2.48
C GLU A 54 1.47 -15.55 -2.86
N ARG A 55 1.82 -14.29 -2.77
CA ARG A 55 3.20 -13.79 -2.96
C ARG A 55 3.38 -12.51 -2.17
N ASP A 56 4.62 -12.17 -1.86
CA ASP A 56 4.91 -10.94 -1.15
C ASP A 56 4.67 -9.73 -2.05
N MET A 57 3.89 -8.77 -1.55
CA MET A 57 3.50 -7.56 -2.27
C MET A 57 3.87 -6.35 -1.41
N TYR A 58 5.18 -6.15 -1.16
CA TYR A 58 5.64 -5.01 -0.37
C TYR A 58 6.81 -4.31 -1.07
N PRO A 59 6.99 -3.00 -0.81
CA PRO A 59 8.06 -2.24 -1.45
C PRO A 59 9.45 -2.78 -1.09
N VAL A 60 10.29 -2.95 -2.09
CA VAL A 60 11.65 -3.46 -1.93
C VAL A 60 12.68 -2.38 -2.24
N THR A 61 12.49 -1.65 -3.34
CA THR A 61 13.43 -0.61 -3.75
C THR A 61 13.14 0.71 -3.04
N LEU A 62 14.14 1.60 -3.03
CA LEU A 62 14.00 2.94 -2.47
C LEU A 62 12.85 3.70 -3.15
N GLU A 63 12.80 3.62 -4.48
CA GLU A 63 11.77 4.29 -5.27
C GLU A 63 10.37 3.79 -4.91
N GLU A 64 10.22 2.48 -4.76
CA GLU A 64 8.94 1.88 -4.37
C GLU A 64 8.49 2.37 -2.99
N LYS A 65 9.41 2.46 -2.03
CA LYS A 65 9.12 2.95 -0.69
C LYS A 65 8.71 4.42 -0.70
N ILE A 66 9.42 5.25 -1.48
CA ILE A 66 9.12 6.68 -1.58
C ILE A 66 7.73 6.89 -2.17
N ILE A 67 7.40 6.17 -3.24
CA ILE A 67 6.09 6.29 -3.88
C ILE A 67 4.99 5.80 -2.93
N CYS A 68 5.24 4.72 -2.21
CA CYS A 68 4.30 4.19 -1.24
C CYS A 68 4.03 5.21 -0.13
N LEU A 69 5.07 5.86 0.39
CA LEU A 69 4.91 6.91 1.39
C LEU A 69 4.13 8.10 0.85
N ALA A 70 4.45 8.53 -0.37
CA ALA A 70 3.73 9.65 -0.99
C ALA A 70 2.23 9.33 -1.10
N ASP A 71 1.90 8.11 -1.47
CA ASP A 71 0.50 7.67 -1.54
C ASP A 71 -0.19 7.72 -0.18
N LYS A 72 0.54 7.38 0.90
CA LYS A 72 -0.04 7.41 2.24
C LYS A 72 -0.32 8.84 2.71
N PHE A 73 0.57 9.78 2.41
CA PHE A 73 0.40 11.18 2.82
C PHE A 73 -0.58 11.93 1.92
N TYR A 74 -0.66 11.60 0.64
CA TYR A 74 -1.47 12.30 -0.36
C TYR A 74 -2.43 11.33 -1.03
N SER A 75 -3.47 10.93 -0.31
CA SER A 75 -4.47 10.04 -0.85
C SER A 75 -5.83 10.73 -0.85
N LYS A 76 -6.76 10.19 -1.66
CA LYS A 76 -8.12 10.73 -1.73
C LYS A 76 -8.87 10.54 -0.43
N THR A 77 -9.65 11.55 -0.07
CA THR A 77 -10.62 11.44 1.01
C THR A 77 -11.89 10.76 0.48
N GLU A 78 -12.84 10.51 1.37
CA GLU A 78 -14.15 9.96 1.00
C GLU A 78 -14.93 10.85 0.03
N HIS A 79 -14.53 12.11 -0.11
CA HIS A 79 -15.14 13.07 -1.05
C HIS A 79 -14.31 13.21 -2.34
N ASP A 80 -13.44 12.26 -2.64
CA ASP A 80 -12.56 12.27 -3.82
C ASP A 80 -11.62 13.47 -3.90
N LEU A 81 -11.35 14.13 -2.78
CA LEU A 81 -10.42 15.25 -2.72
C LEU A 81 -9.04 14.75 -2.30
N MET A 82 -8.01 15.19 -3.03
CA MET A 82 -6.63 14.96 -2.60
C MET A 82 -6.34 15.84 -1.40
N GLN A 83 -5.87 15.23 -0.33
CA GLN A 83 -5.62 15.94 0.91
C GLN A 83 -4.37 15.38 1.57
N GLU A 84 -3.50 16.29 2.01
CA GLU A 84 -2.34 15.88 2.78
C GLU A 84 -2.77 15.36 4.15
N LYS A 85 -2.23 14.21 4.54
CA LYS A 85 -2.50 13.60 5.83
C LYS A 85 -1.30 13.80 6.76
N SER A 86 -1.59 13.96 8.04
CA SER A 86 -0.54 14.01 9.06
C SER A 86 0.02 12.62 9.30
N VAL A 87 1.22 12.57 9.93
CA VAL A 87 1.84 11.30 10.33
C VAL A 87 0.89 10.50 11.22
N GLU A 88 0.25 11.16 12.18
CA GLU A 88 -0.69 10.52 13.11
C GLU A 88 -1.89 9.93 12.38
N LYS A 89 -2.40 10.62 11.37
CA LYS A 89 -3.54 10.13 10.60
C LYS A 89 -3.16 8.89 9.79
N VAL A 90 -1.99 8.89 9.17
CA VAL A 90 -1.50 7.73 8.43
C VAL A 90 -1.33 6.54 9.37
N ARG A 91 -0.73 6.76 10.55
CA ARG A 91 -0.56 5.70 11.54
C ARG A 91 -1.89 5.12 11.99
N GLU A 92 -2.88 5.96 12.20
CA GLU A 92 -4.23 5.51 12.56
C GLU A 92 -4.81 4.61 11.48
N ILE A 93 -4.71 5.02 10.22
CA ILE A 93 -5.23 4.24 9.09
C ILE A 93 -4.52 2.90 9.00
N LEU A 94 -3.19 2.88 9.07
CA LEU A 94 -2.41 1.65 8.99
C LEU A 94 -2.71 0.71 10.15
N SER A 95 -2.98 1.24 11.34
CA SER A 95 -3.27 0.43 12.52
C SER A 95 -4.55 -0.41 12.35
N ARG A 96 -5.42 -0.03 11.42
CA ARG A 96 -6.66 -0.77 11.13
C ARG A 96 -6.48 -1.88 10.11
N PHE A 97 -5.29 -1.99 9.53
CA PHE A 97 -4.98 -3.05 8.57
C PHE A 97 -4.71 -4.36 9.30
N ILE A 98 -4.69 -5.47 8.55
CA ILE A 98 -4.20 -6.76 9.05
C ILE A 98 -2.78 -6.56 9.53
N ASN A 99 -2.45 -7.02 10.74
CA ASN A 99 -1.17 -6.78 11.39
C ASN A 99 -0.84 -5.29 11.50
N GLY A 100 -1.84 -4.49 11.89
CA GLY A 100 -1.72 -3.03 11.92
C GLY A 100 -0.53 -2.52 12.72
N GLU A 101 -0.22 -3.16 13.86
CA GLU A 101 0.95 -2.77 14.68
C GLU A 101 2.25 -2.90 13.90
N GLU A 102 2.40 -3.98 13.14
CA GLU A 102 3.58 -4.21 12.32
C GLU A 102 3.64 -3.22 11.17
N LYS A 103 2.50 -2.91 10.55
CA LYS A 103 2.43 -1.92 9.48
C LYS A 103 2.87 -0.54 9.96
N VAL A 104 2.42 -0.14 11.14
CA VAL A 104 2.83 1.13 11.76
C VAL A 104 4.32 1.14 12.05
N ARG A 105 4.86 0.02 12.52
CA ARG A 105 6.29 -0.11 12.80
C ARG A 105 7.13 0.08 11.54
N VAL A 106 6.72 -0.55 10.44
CA VAL A 106 7.40 -0.42 9.14
C VAL A 106 7.32 1.03 8.66
N PHE A 107 6.17 1.66 8.78
CA PHE A 107 5.98 3.05 8.41
C PHE A 107 6.91 3.97 9.21
N ASP A 108 6.96 3.79 10.53
CA ASP A 108 7.84 4.58 11.40
C ASP A 108 9.31 4.38 11.04
N GLN A 109 9.70 3.15 10.70
CA GLN A 109 11.06 2.86 10.28
C GLN A 109 11.41 3.60 9.00
N TRP A 110 10.50 3.65 8.02
CA TRP A 110 10.72 4.38 6.79
C TRP A 110 10.84 5.88 7.04
N LEU A 111 10.02 6.43 7.94
CA LEU A 111 10.12 7.85 8.29
C LEU A 111 11.51 8.18 8.84
N ARG A 112 12.06 7.33 9.68
CA ARG A 112 13.42 7.52 10.21
C ARG A 112 14.46 7.37 9.11
N GLU A 113 14.30 6.37 8.25
CA GLU A 113 15.23 6.09 7.14
C GLU A 113 15.33 7.28 6.18
N PHE A 114 14.20 7.95 5.92
CA PHE A 114 14.17 9.09 5.00
C PHE A 114 14.24 10.44 5.72
N GLY A 115 14.42 10.47 7.00
CA GLY A 115 14.51 11.70 7.76
C GLY A 115 13.23 12.52 7.82
N LEU A 116 12.10 11.86 7.75
CA LEU A 116 10.79 12.52 7.72
C LEU A 116 10.07 12.51 9.08
N GLY A 117 10.59 11.76 10.00
CA GLY A 117 10.01 11.66 11.33
C GLY A 117 10.69 12.54 12.32
#